data_90eccaf77346884d656c9ec50e1672e6
#
_entry.id   90eccaf77346884d656c9ec50e1672e6
#
_cell.length_a   1.000
_cell.length_b   1.000
_cell.length_c   1.000
_cell.angle_alpha   90.00
_cell.angle_beta   90.00
_cell.angle_gamma   90.00
#
_symmetry.space_group_name_H-M   'P 1'
#
loop_
_entity.id
_entity.type
_entity.pdbx_description
1 polymer ?
#
loop_
_entity_poly.entity_id
_entity_poly.type
_entity_poly.pdbx_seq_one_letter_code
_entity_poly.pdbx_strand_id
1 'polypeptide(L)'
;MNIAERILAVPLKTATVEVPEWGVTVGIREITAAERVKFGEDAKKTPALAVVRLVIATLTDETGAKVFEPAHQDALLQKSGAVLDRVVTEILRLSGMTEDTAKDLEKN
;
A
#
# COMPACT_ATOMS: atom_id res chain seq x y z
N MET A 1 -23.84 21.04 5.21
CA MET A 1 -23.18 19.73 5.31
C MET A 1 -22.97 19.39 6.78
N ASN A 2 -23.46 18.25 7.24
CA ASN A 2 -23.29 17.82 8.63
C ASN A 2 -21.89 17.23 8.85
N ILE A 3 -21.56 16.92 10.10
CA ILE A 3 -20.23 16.39 10.45
C ILE A 3 -19.95 15.08 9.73
N ALA A 4 -20.92 14.17 9.64
CA ALA A 4 -20.73 12.89 8.98
C ALA A 4 -20.34 13.07 7.50
N GLU A 5 -21.08 13.94 6.80
CA GLU A 5 -20.79 14.25 5.39
C GLU A 5 -19.41 14.88 5.21
N ARG A 6 -19.02 15.78 6.13
CA ARG A 6 -17.71 16.42 6.08
C ARG A 6 -16.58 15.41 6.28
N ILE A 7 -16.74 14.48 7.22
CA ILE A 7 -15.74 13.42 7.45
C ILE A 7 -15.61 12.53 6.21
N LEU A 8 -16.75 12.11 5.65
CA LEU A 8 -16.76 11.21 4.49
C LEU A 8 -16.23 11.85 3.20
N ALA A 9 -16.23 13.19 3.15
CA ALA A 9 -15.72 13.92 1.99
C ALA A 9 -14.19 14.11 2.00
N VAL A 10 -13.52 13.83 3.12
CA VAL A 10 -12.05 13.99 3.20
C VAL A 10 -11.38 12.94 2.35
N PRO A 11 -10.52 13.34 1.38
CA PRO A 11 -9.84 12.35 0.54
C PRO A 11 -8.71 11.65 1.28
N LEU A 12 -8.31 10.49 0.78
CA LEU A 12 -7.14 9.78 1.28
C LEU A 12 -5.88 10.59 0.96
N LYS A 13 -4.90 10.56 1.85
CA LYS A 13 -3.59 11.19 1.61
C LYS A 13 -2.85 10.49 0.49
N THR A 14 -2.12 11.25 -0.30
CA THR A 14 -1.32 10.74 -1.41
C THR A 14 0.10 11.29 -1.30
N ALA A 15 1.04 10.58 -1.90
CA ALA A 15 2.44 11.00 -1.98
C ALA A 15 3.06 10.36 -3.22
N THR A 16 4.32 10.68 -3.49
CA THR A 16 5.08 10.06 -4.58
C THR A 16 6.31 9.37 -4.02
N VAL A 17 6.75 8.31 -4.69
CA VAL A 17 7.95 7.56 -4.35
C VAL A 17 8.77 7.35 -5.61
N GLU A 18 10.05 7.74 -5.55
CA GLU A 18 10.99 7.43 -6.62
C GLU A 18 11.46 5.99 -6.48
N VAL A 19 11.39 5.23 -7.57
CA VAL A 19 11.87 3.86 -7.60
C VAL A 19 12.89 3.73 -8.74
N PRO A 20 14.15 4.13 -8.47
CA PRO A 20 15.19 4.11 -9.50
C PRO A 20 15.40 2.73 -10.11
N GLU A 21 15.24 1.68 -9.32
CA GLU A 21 15.38 0.29 -9.77
C GLU A 21 14.37 -0.07 -10.86
N TRP A 22 13.22 0.61 -10.87
CA TRP A 22 12.17 0.43 -11.89
C TRP A 22 12.19 1.54 -12.93
N GLY A 23 13.05 2.55 -12.73
CA GLY A 23 13.15 3.69 -13.64
C GLY A 23 11.93 4.60 -13.66
N VAL A 24 11.15 4.62 -12.58
CA VAL A 24 9.90 5.39 -12.51
C VAL A 24 9.73 6.07 -11.16
N THR A 25 8.89 7.11 -11.16
CA THR A 25 8.30 7.68 -9.95
C THR A 25 6.83 7.27 -9.93
N VAL A 26 6.38 6.71 -8.83
CA VAL A 26 5.00 6.24 -8.69
C VAL A 26 4.26 7.06 -7.65
N GLY A 27 2.93 7.12 -7.78
CA GLY A 27 2.07 7.64 -6.75
C GLY A 27 1.69 6.54 -5.77
N ILE A 28 1.51 6.91 -4.52
CA ILE A 28 0.98 6.04 -3.47
C ILE A 28 -0.13 6.78 -2.75
N ARG A 29 -1.03 6.03 -2.13
CA ARG A 29 -2.05 6.59 -1.25
C ARG A 29 -2.06 5.85 0.09
N GLU A 30 -2.59 6.50 1.11
CA GLU A 30 -2.79 5.80 2.39
C GLU A 30 -3.82 4.69 2.24
N ILE A 31 -3.73 3.69 3.11
CA ILE A 31 -4.65 2.56 3.10
C ILE A 31 -5.95 2.90 3.81
N THR A 32 -7.04 2.28 3.37
CA THR A 32 -8.33 2.41 4.03
C THR A 32 -8.36 1.53 5.29
N ALA A 33 -9.36 1.73 6.14
CA ALA A 33 -9.57 0.88 7.30
C ALA A 33 -9.76 -0.59 6.90
N ALA A 34 -10.50 -0.86 5.84
CA ALA A 34 -10.71 -2.21 5.34
C ALA A 34 -9.41 -2.84 4.84
N GLU A 35 -8.60 -2.08 4.12
CA GLU A 35 -7.29 -2.54 3.62
C GLU A 35 -6.32 -2.83 4.77
N ARG A 36 -6.37 -2.02 5.83
CA ARG A 36 -5.54 -2.23 7.01
C ARG A 36 -5.82 -3.59 7.66
N VAL A 37 -7.09 -3.93 7.83
CA VAL A 37 -7.50 -5.24 8.38
C VAL A 37 -7.03 -6.36 7.47
N LYS A 38 -7.27 -6.23 6.17
CA LYS A 38 -6.89 -7.26 5.18
C LYS A 38 -5.38 -7.45 5.13
N PHE A 39 -4.61 -6.36 5.19
CA PHE A 39 -3.16 -6.43 5.24
C PHE A 39 -2.68 -7.21 6.46
N GLY A 40 -3.24 -6.93 7.63
CA GLY A 40 -2.90 -7.64 8.86
C GLY A 40 -3.20 -9.13 8.79
N GLU A 41 -4.33 -9.51 8.21
CA GLU A 41 -4.70 -10.92 7.99
C GLU A 41 -3.73 -11.60 7.03
N ASP A 42 -3.45 -10.96 5.90
CA ASP A 42 -2.53 -11.50 4.89
C ASP A 42 -1.11 -11.64 5.44
N ALA A 43 -0.65 -10.65 6.23
CA ALA A 43 0.69 -10.66 6.81
C ALA A 43 0.90 -11.84 7.75
N LYS A 44 -0.12 -12.29 8.45
CA LYS A 44 -0.05 -13.46 9.32
C LYS A 44 0.09 -14.77 8.55
N LYS A 45 -0.60 -14.87 7.42
CA LYS A 45 -0.72 -16.13 6.66
C LYS A 45 0.29 -16.23 5.54
N THR A 46 0.41 -15.17 4.77
CA THR A 46 1.23 -15.13 3.55
C THR A 46 1.84 -13.74 3.40
N PRO A 47 2.96 -13.46 4.13
CA PRO A 47 3.56 -12.12 4.13
C PRO A 47 3.88 -11.56 2.73
N ALA A 48 4.36 -12.42 1.83
CA ALA A 48 4.68 -11.98 0.46
C ALA A 48 3.42 -11.51 -0.28
N LEU A 49 2.29 -12.19 -0.08
CA LEU A 49 1.03 -11.77 -0.69
C LEU A 49 0.50 -10.48 -0.07
N ALA A 50 0.72 -10.28 1.24
CA ALA A 50 0.34 -9.04 1.90
C ALA A 50 0.99 -7.83 1.23
N VAL A 51 2.30 -7.92 0.99
CA VAL A 51 3.09 -6.87 0.33
C VAL A 51 2.56 -6.62 -1.08
N VAL A 52 2.44 -7.65 -1.88
CA VAL A 52 2.03 -7.53 -3.28
C VAL A 52 0.61 -7.00 -3.42
N ARG A 53 -0.32 -7.50 -2.61
CA ARG A 53 -1.71 -7.04 -2.64
C ARG A 53 -1.84 -5.57 -2.25
N LEU A 54 -1.02 -5.13 -1.29
CA LEU A 54 -1.01 -3.73 -0.88
C LEU A 54 -0.52 -2.82 -2.01
N VAL A 55 0.53 -3.24 -2.71
CA VAL A 55 1.05 -2.51 -3.87
C VAL A 55 -0.02 -2.42 -4.97
N ILE A 56 -0.69 -3.52 -5.27
CA ILE A 56 -1.75 -3.54 -6.28
C ILE A 56 -2.86 -2.54 -5.93
N ALA A 57 -3.24 -2.49 -4.64
CA ALA A 57 -4.35 -1.65 -4.19
C ALA A 57 -4.02 -0.16 -4.21
N THR A 58 -2.76 0.22 -3.97
CA THR A 58 -2.41 1.60 -3.61
C THR A 58 -1.53 2.33 -4.61
N LEU A 59 -0.82 1.62 -5.49
CA LEU A 59 0.07 2.27 -6.45
C LEU A 59 -0.71 2.93 -7.58
N THR A 60 -0.31 4.15 -7.91
CA THR A 60 -0.90 4.91 -9.01
C THR A 60 0.21 5.45 -9.91
N ASP A 61 -0.17 5.85 -11.10
CA ASP A 61 0.69 6.64 -11.96
C ASP A 61 0.57 8.14 -11.58
N GLU A 62 1.23 8.98 -12.35
CA GLU A 62 1.24 10.43 -12.11
C GLU A 62 -0.14 11.09 -12.27
N THR A 63 -1.08 10.42 -12.95
CA THR A 63 -2.45 10.94 -13.13
C THR A 63 -3.39 10.50 -12.01
N GLY A 64 -2.92 9.63 -11.11
CA GLY A 64 -3.75 9.04 -10.06
C GLY A 64 -4.45 7.75 -10.47
N ALA A 65 -4.22 7.26 -11.70
CA ALA A 65 -4.81 6.02 -12.17
C ALA A 65 -4.04 4.81 -11.61
N LYS A 66 -4.76 3.73 -11.32
CA LYS A 66 -4.13 2.49 -10.83
C LYS A 66 -3.17 1.92 -11.87
N VAL A 67 -2.00 1.50 -11.39
CA VAL A 67 -0.96 0.90 -12.24
C VAL A 67 -1.17 -0.61 -12.40
N PHE A 68 -1.55 -1.28 -11.33
CA PHE A 68 -1.66 -2.74 -11.30
C PHE A 68 -3.09 -3.21 -11.09
N GLU A 69 -3.36 -4.41 -11.60
CA GLU A 69 -4.61 -5.12 -11.39
C GLU A 69 -4.34 -6.43 -10.67
N PRO A 70 -5.36 -7.10 -10.09
CA PRO A 70 -5.17 -8.37 -9.40
C PRO A 70 -4.46 -9.44 -10.23
N ALA A 71 -4.65 -9.41 -11.56
CA ALA A 71 -3.96 -10.34 -12.47
C ALA A 71 -2.44 -10.21 -12.46
N HIS A 72 -1.89 -9.09 -11.98
CA HIS A 72 -0.44 -8.87 -11.88
C HIS A 72 0.20 -9.48 -10.65
N GLN A 73 -0.58 -10.08 -9.75
CA GLN A 73 -0.08 -10.59 -8.47
C GLN A 73 1.11 -11.54 -8.63
N ASP A 74 0.98 -12.53 -9.50
CA ASP A 74 2.04 -13.54 -9.66
C ASP A 74 3.31 -12.93 -10.26
N ALA A 75 3.16 -12.01 -11.19
CA ALA A 75 4.31 -11.31 -11.79
C ALA A 75 5.04 -10.44 -10.75
N LEU A 76 4.30 -9.76 -9.89
CA LEU A 76 4.89 -8.94 -8.82
C LEU A 76 5.61 -9.79 -7.79
N LEU A 77 5.14 -10.99 -7.50
CA LEU A 77 5.82 -11.91 -6.59
C LEU A 77 7.22 -12.31 -7.09
N GLN A 78 7.51 -12.12 -8.37
CA GLN A 78 8.81 -12.42 -8.96
C GLN A 78 9.73 -11.20 -9.03
N LYS A 79 9.28 -10.04 -8.52
CA LYS A 79 10.11 -8.83 -8.50
C LYS A 79 10.93 -8.75 -7.20
N SER A 80 11.86 -7.80 -7.14
CA SER A 80 12.71 -7.62 -5.97
C SER A 80 11.91 -7.41 -4.70
N GLY A 81 12.07 -8.31 -3.73
CA GLY A 81 11.43 -8.18 -2.42
C GLY A 81 11.88 -6.92 -1.70
N ALA A 82 13.16 -6.55 -1.79
CA ALA A 82 13.69 -5.36 -1.15
C ALA A 82 13.04 -4.07 -1.70
N VAL A 83 12.84 -4.00 -3.02
CA VAL A 83 12.19 -2.83 -3.63
C VAL A 83 10.72 -2.76 -3.22
N LEU A 84 10.01 -3.89 -3.29
CA LEU A 84 8.60 -3.95 -2.87
C LEU A 84 8.44 -3.58 -1.39
N ASP A 85 9.31 -4.08 -0.52
CA ASP A 85 9.29 -3.75 0.91
C ASP A 85 9.50 -2.27 1.15
N ARG A 86 10.41 -1.63 0.40
CA ARG A 86 10.65 -0.19 0.52
C ARG A 86 9.43 0.62 0.11
N VAL A 87 8.78 0.24 -0.98
CA VAL A 87 7.55 0.90 -1.43
C VAL A 87 6.44 0.75 -0.40
N VAL A 88 6.25 -0.47 0.12
CA VAL A 88 5.24 -0.74 1.15
C VAL A 88 5.54 0.03 2.43
N THR A 89 6.81 0.14 2.84
CA THR A 89 7.19 0.94 4.00
C THR A 89 6.72 2.38 3.84
N GLU A 90 6.87 2.97 2.65
CA GLU A 90 6.40 4.33 2.40
C GLU A 90 4.86 4.43 2.44
N ILE A 91 4.16 3.43 1.93
CA ILE A 91 2.70 3.38 2.00
C ILE A 91 2.24 3.33 3.45
N LEU A 92 2.85 2.47 4.26
CA LEU A 92 2.51 2.32 5.68
C LEU A 92 2.84 3.59 6.47
N ARG A 93 3.97 4.23 6.16
CA ARG A 93 4.34 5.50 6.81
C ARG A 93 3.33 6.59 6.48
N LEU A 94 2.92 6.71 5.23
CA LEU A 94 1.88 7.66 4.81
C LEU A 94 0.55 7.38 5.53
N SER A 95 0.29 6.11 5.81
CA SER A 95 -0.93 5.64 6.48
C SER A 95 -0.87 5.79 8.01
N GLY A 96 0.18 6.40 8.54
CA GLY A 96 0.35 6.58 9.97
C GLY A 96 0.80 5.34 10.71
N MET A 97 1.32 4.34 10.01
CA MET A 97 1.82 3.09 10.59
C MET A 97 3.34 3.11 10.63
N THR A 98 3.89 2.78 11.79
CA THR A 98 5.34 2.63 11.96
C THR A 98 5.74 1.18 11.64
N GLU A 99 7.05 0.93 11.51
CA GLU A 99 7.56 -0.44 11.37
C GLU A 99 7.10 -1.32 12.53
N ASP A 100 7.09 -0.79 13.75
CA ASP A 100 6.64 -1.53 14.92
C ASP A 100 5.16 -1.89 14.82
N THR A 101 4.33 -0.98 14.34
CA THR A 101 2.91 -1.25 14.10
C THR A 101 2.73 -2.36 13.07
N ALA A 102 3.49 -2.31 11.97
CA ALA A 102 3.44 -3.33 10.94
C ALA A 102 3.86 -4.70 11.47
N LYS A 103 4.93 -4.74 12.29
CA LYS A 103 5.39 -5.98 12.93
C LYS A 103 4.36 -6.55 13.90
N ASP A 104 3.70 -5.68 14.67
CA ASP A 104 2.65 -6.10 15.58
C ASP A 104 1.48 -6.72 14.82
N LEU A 105 1.12 -6.18 13.67
CA LEU A 105 0.10 -6.77 12.81
C LEU A 105 0.52 -8.14 12.27
N GLU A 106 1.78 -8.32 11.94
CA GLU A 106 2.31 -9.61 11.49
C GLU A 106 2.30 -10.66 12.60
N LYS A 107 2.57 -10.26 13.84
CA LYS A 107 2.61 -11.18 14.99
C LYS A 107 1.23 -11.60 15.48
N ASN A 108 0.26 -10.78 15.30
CA ASN A 108 -1.10 -11.02 15.77
C ASN A 108 -1.98 -11.65 14.69
#